data_3af17ccaf9b30451c14714ac94eda4df
#
_entry.id   3af17ccaf9b30451c14714ac94eda4df
#
_cell.length_a   1.000
_cell.length_b   1.000
_cell.length_c   1.000
_cell.angle_alpha   90.00
_cell.angle_beta   90.00
_cell.angle_gamma   90.00
#
_symmetry.space_group_name_H-M   'P 1'
#
loop_
_entity.id
_entity.type
_entity.pdbx_description
1 polymer ?
#
loop_
_entity_poly.entity_id
_entity_poly.type
_entity_poly.pdbx_seq_one_letter_code
_entity_poly.pdbx_strand_id
1 'polypeptide(L)'
;MKKVVLLILDGFGINTKTPEENAIVQANTPTFDKIFPLLQTQLDASGRSVWLPDGQMWNSEVWHMTIGTWRINKQSLVEIEDMLDDGSFAKLEWYKWAIEHCQKNDSSLHLLQLFWPGWVHAMDSHLEKILKLIPSDIKVFLHLFWDGRDLAPNSLLPLMQSFEKKLHEFPNVQIASLAGRYFAMDRDNNRERIQKAYDEIIFSQFQTSDTPSEYIAKSYEKWIMDEFIEPISFVGYDQICSWDSIIFLNFRSDRARQMTQALMVSMHPELKFEYPKRSRHFITKQITNMY
;
A
#
# COMPACT_ATOMS: atom_id res chain seq x y z
N MET A 1 17.34 -29.81 -32.35
CA MET A 1 17.27 -28.62 -31.47
C MET A 1 17.38 -29.08 -30.03
N LYS A 2 18.34 -28.61 -29.25
CA LYS A 2 18.44 -28.94 -27.82
C LYS A 2 17.34 -28.18 -27.07
N LYS A 3 16.58 -28.88 -26.27
CA LYS A 3 15.51 -28.26 -25.43
C LYS A 3 16.14 -27.89 -24.11
N VAL A 4 15.76 -26.70 -23.57
CA VAL A 4 16.17 -26.24 -22.26
C VAL A 4 14.87 -26.09 -21.41
N VAL A 5 14.93 -26.54 -20.17
CA VAL A 5 13.84 -26.37 -19.19
C VAL A 5 14.39 -25.57 -18.04
N LEU A 6 13.74 -24.44 -17.74
CA LEU A 6 13.98 -23.66 -16.53
C LEU A 6 12.91 -24.05 -15.49
N LEU A 7 13.37 -24.63 -14.38
CA LEU A 7 12.50 -24.98 -13.26
C LEU A 7 12.76 -23.99 -12.11
N ILE A 8 11.76 -23.18 -11.75
CA ILE A 8 11.84 -22.21 -10.66
C ILE A 8 11.16 -22.82 -9.45
N LEU A 9 11.90 -22.95 -8.34
CA LEU A 9 11.40 -23.44 -7.07
C LEU A 9 11.32 -22.25 -6.10
N ASP A 10 10.22 -21.52 -6.16
CA ASP A 10 9.98 -20.36 -5.31
C ASP A 10 9.81 -20.80 -3.85
N GLY A 11 10.48 -20.10 -2.91
CA GLY A 11 10.50 -20.46 -1.51
C GLY A 11 11.41 -21.64 -1.14
N PHE A 12 12.12 -22.24 -2.09
CA PHE A 12 13.09 -23.33 -1.85
C PHE A 12 14.42 -22.75 -1.37
N GLY A 13 14.44 -22.29 -0.10
CA GLY A 13 15.59 -21.56 0.46
C GLY A 13 16.64 -22.46 1.10
N ILE A 14 17.88 -21.97 1.13
CA ILE A 14 19.00 -22.57 1.87
C ILE A 14 19.02 -21.94 3.27
N ASN A 15 18.75 -22.73 4.32
CA ASN A 15 18.95 -22.34 5.71
C ASN A 15 19.90 -23.31 6.38
N THR A 16 21.11 -22.84 6.66
CA THR A 16 22.15 -23.63 7.35
C THR A 16 22.24 -23.33 8.85
N LYS A 17 21.54 -22.29 9.34
CA LYS A 17 21.62 -21.87 10.74
C LYS A 17 20.66 -22.67 11.63
N THR A 18 19.47 -22.94 11.14
CA THR A 18 18.42 -23.68 11.84
C THR A 18 17.86 -24.78 10.93
N PRO A 19 18.68 -25.83 10.62
CA PRO A 19 18.26 -26.87 9.70
C PRO A 19 17.01 -27.63 10.18
N GLU A 20 16.77 -27.67 11.48
CA GLU A 20 15.60 -28.26 12.13
C GLU A 20 14.29 -27.52 11.80
N GLU A 21 14.37 -26.25 11.42
CA GLU A 21 13.22 -25.45 11.00
C GLU A 21 13.02 -25.45 9.46
N ASN A 22 13.93 -26.08 8.74
CA ASN A 22 13.89 -26.13 7.28
C ASN A 22 13.27 -27.45 6.79
N ALA A 23 12.02 -27.39 6.34
CA ALA A 23 11.30 -28.56 5.84
C ALA A 23 11.99 -29.25 4.65
N ILE A 24 12.76 -28.52 3.84
CA ILE A 24 13.50 -29.05 2.68
C ILE A 24 14.64 -29.96 3.18
N VAL A 25 15.38 -29.50 4.19
CA VAL A 25 16.49 -30.26 4.78
C VAL A 25 15.99 -31.53 5.45
N GLN A 26 14.79 -31.49 6.04
CA GLN A 26 14.17 -32.64 6.70
C GLN A 26 13.51 -33.61 5.72
N ALA A 27 13.24 -33.19 4.49
CA ALA A 27 12.59 -34.01 3.50
C ALA A 27 13.59 -35.01 2.87
N ASN A 28 13.05 -36.15 2.40
CA ASN A 28 13.83 -37.10 1.60
C ASN A 28 13.94 -36.60 0.16
N THR A 29 15.09 -36.00 -0.19
CA THR A 29 15.33 -35.32 -1.48
C THR A 29 16.47 -35.94 -2.30
N PRO A 30 16.45 -37.26 -2.60
CA PRO A 30 17.61 -37.96 -3.16
C PRO A 30 18.10 -37.42 -4.49
N THR A 31 17.24 -36.79 -5.28
CA THR A 31 17.64 -36.16 -6.55
C THR A 31 18.38 -34.85 -6.30
N PHE A 32 17.88 -34.00 -5.41
CA PHE A 32 18.53 -32.73 -5.04
C PHE A 32 19.86 -33.00 -4.33
N ASP A 33 19.90 -33.96 -3.41
CA ASP A 33 21.11 -34.37 -2.67
C ASP A 33 22.24 -34.79 -3.62
N LYS A 34 21.88 -35.40 -4.74
CA LYS A 34 22.83 -35.81 -5.78
C LYS A 34 23.27 -34.67 -6.70
N ILE A 35 22.38 -33.74 -7.04
CA ILE A 35 22.62 -32.71 -8.07
C ILE A 35 23.24 -31.44 -7.46
N PHE A 36 22.80 -30.98 -6.33
CA PHE A 36 23.26 -29.73 -5.73
C PHE A 36 24.76 -29.66 -5.47
N PRO A 37 25.46 -30.70 -4.97
CA PRO A 37 26.90 -30.63 -4.77
C PRO A 37 27.72 -30.47 -6.06
N LEU A 38 27.12 -30.78 -7.21
CA LEU A 38 27.83 -30.84 -8.48
C LEU A 38 27.78 -29.56 -9.29
N LEU A 39 26.69 -28.79 -9.23
CA LEU A 39 26.38 -27.70 -10.17
C LEU A 39 25.71 -26.52 -9.54
N GLN A 40 26.20 -26.07 -8.38
CA GLN A 40 25.59 -24.92 -7.71
C GLN A 40 26.41 -23.64 -7.86
N THR A 41 25.73 -22.56 -8.07
CA THR A 41 26.24 -21.20 -7.87
C THR A 41 25.22 -20.41 -7.05
N GLN A 42 25.70 -19.40 -6.35
CA GLN A 42 24.83 -18.49 -5.58
C GLN A 42 24.89 -17.11 -6.23
N LEU A 43 23.73 -16.47 -6.25
CA LEU A 43 23.58 -15.09 -6.69
C LEU A 43 23.03 -14.28 -5.51
N ASP A 44 23.52 -13.07 -5.34
CA ASP A 44 22.91 -12.11 -4.42
C ASP A 44 21.53 -11.76 -4.91
N ALA A 45 20.52 -12.08 -4.07
CA ALA A 45 19.11 -11.94 -4.40
C ALA A 45 18.38 -11.03 -3.43
N SER A 46 19.10 -10.23 -2.63
CA SER A 46 18.54 -9.33 -1.61
C SER A 46 19.21 -7.96 -1.65
N GLY A 47 18.58 -6.99 -1.01
CA GLY A 47 19.12 -5.65 -0.88
C GLY A 47 19.47 -4.98 -2.21
N ARG A 48 20.44 -4.10 -2.20
CA ARG A 48 20.84 -3.29 -3.38
C ARG A 48 21.31 -4.10 -4.57
N SER A 49 21.74 -5.36 -4.38
CA SER A 49 22.14 -6.26 -5.49
C SER A 49 20.99 -6.54 -6.47
N VAL A 50 19.75 -6.40 -6.05
CA VAL A 50 18.53 -6.58 -6.86
C VAL A 50 17.62 -5.36 -6.82
N TRP A 51 18.16 -4.19 -6.49
CA TRP A 51 17.42 -2.93 -6.34
C TRP A 51 16.28 -3.02 -5.31
N LEU A 52 16.57 -3.66 -4.19
CA LEU A 52 15.75 -3.59 -2.98
C LEU A 52 16.49 -2.79 -1.91
N PRO A 53 15.81 -2.22 -0.93
CA PRO A 53 16.45 -1.59 0.22
C PRO A 53 17.36 -2.57 0.98
N ASP A 54 18.38 -2.03 1.65
CA ASP A 54 19.28 -2.85 2.46
C ASP A 54 18.51 -3.54 3.59
N GLY A 55 18.81 -4.83 3.79
CA GLY A 55 18.13 -5.67 4.77
C GLY A 55 16.79 -6.25 4.31
N GLN A 56 16.27 -5.85 3.16
CA GLN A 56 15.08 -6.46 2.59
C GLN A 56 15.42 -7.80 1.94
N MET A 57 14.67 -8.82 2.34
CA MET A 57 14.70 -10.09 1.64
C MET A 57 14.11 -9.93 0.23
N TRP A 58 14.53 -10.80 -0.69
CA TRP A 58 13.96 -10.87 -2.03
C TRP A 58 12.41 -11.03 -2.00
N ASN A 59 11.76 -10.56 -3.05
CA ASN A 59 10.36 -10.87 -3.30
C ASN A 59 10.19 -11.52 -4.68
N SER A 60 9.13 -12.31 -4.82
CA SER A 60 8.89 -13.09 -6.02
C SER A 60 8.80 -12.24 -7.30
N GLU A 61 8.20 -11.05 -7.23
CA GLU A 61 8.05 -10.14 -8.37
C GLU A 61 9.41 -9.68 -8.92
N VAL A 62 10.30 -9.21 -8.03
CA VAL A 62 11.64 -8.74 -8.38
C VAL A 62 12.47 -9.85 -9.05
N TRP A 63 12.41 -11.05 -8.46
CA TRP A 63 13.15 -12.20 -8.99
C TRP A 63 12.69 -12.61 -10.37
N HIS A 64 11.38 -12.81 -10.53
CA HIS A 64 10.84 -13.23 -11.83
C HIS A 64 11.08 -12.18 -12.91
N MET A 65 10.99 -10.89 -12.56
CA MET A 65 11.33 -9.81 -13.47
C MET A 65 12.83 -9.83 -13.85
N THR A 66 13.72 -10.02 -12.87
CA THR A 66 15.17 -10.08 -13.10
C THR A 66 15.54 -11.27 -13.96
N ILE A 67 15.00 -12.45 -13.68
CA ILE A 67 15.21 -13.65 -14.50
C ILE A 67 14.65 -13.46 -15.92
N GLY A 68 13.42 -12.93 -16.04
CA GLY A 68 12.75 -12.77 -17.33
C GLY A 68 13.40 -11.72 -18.25
N THR A 69 13.96 -10.66 -17.66
CA THR A 69 14.60 -9.56 -18.41
C THR A 69 16.12 -9.71 -18.55
N TRP A 70 16.73 -10.64 -17.83
CA TRP A 70 18.19 -10.82 -17.73
C TRP A 70 18.94 -9.55 -17.29
N ARG A 71 18.30 -8.72 -16.49
CA ARG A 71 18.89 -7.50 -15.93
C ARG A 71 18.20 -7.14 -14.62
N ILE A 72 18.92 -6.45 -13.77
CA ILE A 72 18.38 -5.89 -12.54
C ILE A 72 17.46 -4.73 -12.93
N ASN A 73 16.19 -4.78 -12.49
CA ASN A 73 15.21 -3.74 -12.76
C ASN A 73 15.09 -2.84 -11.52
N LYS A 74 15.17 -1.54 -11.73
CA LYS A 74 14.96 -0.56 -10.65
C LYS A 74 13.55 -0.72 -10.11
N GLN A 75 13.43 -0.93 -8.80
CA GLN A 75 12.15 -1.10 -8.15
C GLN A 75 11.54 0.25 -7.79
N SER A 76 10.24 0.40 -7.98
CA SER A 76 9.53 1.65 -7.64
C SER A 76 9.75 2.10 -6.20
N LEU A 77 9.86 1.16 -5.27
CA LEU A 77 10.18 1.43 -3.88
C LEU A 77 11.50 2.20 -3.73
N VAL A 78 12.57 1.70 -4.34
CA VAL A 78 13.90 2.33 -4.28
C VAL A 78 13.93 3.64 -5.05
N GLU A 79 13.21 3.69 -6.17
CA GLU A 79 13.12 4.93 -6.95
C GLU A 79 12.42 6.06 -6.19
N ILE A 80 11.32 5.74 -5.52
CA ILE A 80 10.60 6.69 -4.67
C ILE A 80 11.48 7.12 -3.49
N GLU A 81 12.15 6.18 -2.82
CA GLU A 81 13.07 6.48 -1.73
C GLU A 81 14.19 7.44 -2.17
N ASP A 82 14.87 7.12 -3.28
CA ASP A 82 15.93 7.97 -3.83
C ASP A 82 15.40 9.38 -4.16
N MET A 83 14.20 9.48 -4.78
CA MET A 83 13.59 10.78 -5.10
C MET A 83 13.16 11.58 -3.88
N LEU A 84 12.73 10.92 -2.81
CA LEU A 84 12.40 11.58 -1.55
C LEU A 84 13.66 12.08 -0.84
N ASP A 85 14.76 11.31 -0.91
CA ASP A 85 16.03 11.66 -0.25
C ASP A 85 16.77 12.78 -0.98
N ASP A 86 16.72 12.82 -2.31
CA ASP A 86 17.37 13.87 -3.11
C ASP A 86 16.48 15.08 -3.40
N GLY A 87 15.22 15.04 -2.94
CA GLY A 87 14.22 16.10 -3.12
C GLY A 87 13.67 16.22 -4.53
N SER A 88 13.99 15.30 -5.44
CA SER A 88 13.44 15.30 -6.81
C SER A 88 11.96 14.89 -6.87
N PHE A 89 11.43 14.23 -5.84
CA PHE A 89 10.00 13.92 -5.72
C PHE A 89 9.14 15.18 -5.83
N ALA A 90 9.52 16.26 -5.15
CA ALA A 90 8.81 17.54 -5.23
C ALA A 90 8.87 18.21 -6.61
N LYS A 91 9.72 17.72 -7.52
CA LYS A 91 9.85 18.23 -8.90
C LYS A 91 8.97 17.45 -9.90
N LEU A 92 8.35 16.35 -9.50
CA LEU A 92 7.45 15.57 -10.35
C LEU A 92 6.27 16.44 -10.80
N GLU A 93 5.97 16.42 -12.09
CA GLU A 93 4.93 17.29 -12.68
C GLU A 93 3.56 17.06 -12.05
N TRP A 94 3.17 15.81 -11.87
CA TRP A 94 1.88 15.45 -11.26
C TRP A 94 1.77 15.88 -9.79
N TYR A 95 2.91 15.83 -9.02
CA TYR A 95 2.93 16.30 -7.64
C TYR A 95 2.78 17.82 -7.58
N LYS A 96 3.59 18.55 -8.36
CA LYS A 96 3.46 20.02 -8.48
C LYS A 96 2.06 20.44 -8.86
N TRP A 97 1.50 19.77 -9.87
CA TRP A 97 0.14 20.06 -10.31
C TRP A 97 -0.86 19.86 -9.17
N ALA A 98 -0.80 18.78 -8.41
CA ALA A 98 -1.70 18.52 -7.29
C ALA A 98 -1.58 19.60 -6.20
N ILE A 99 -0.35 20.01 -5.86
CA ILE A 99 -0.09 21.07 -4.87
C ILE A 99 -0.61 22.43 -5.37
N GLU A 100 -0.25 22.82 -6.58
CA GLU A 100 -0.69 24.08 -7.19
C GLU A 100 -2.21 24.13 -7.36
N HIS A 101 -2.83 23.00 -7.67
CA HIS A 101 -4.29 22.88 -7.79
C HIS A 101 -4.96 23.12 -6.44
N CYS A 102 -4.49 22.49 -5.36
CA CYS A 102 -5.03 22.72 -4.02
C CYS A 102 -4.87 24.18 -3.59
N GLN A 103 -3.69 24.77 -3.78
CA GLN A 103 -3.44 26.17 -3.42
C GLN A 103 -4.31 27.14 -4.21
N LYS A 104 -4.45 26.92 -5.53
CA LYS A 104 -5.26 27.78 -6.40
C LYS A 104 -6.75 27.78 -6.05
N ASN A 105 -7.28 26.64 -5.60
CA ASN A 105 -8.70 26.45 -5.35
C ASN A 105 -9.06 26.51 -3.86
N ASP A 106 -8.10 26.77 -2.97
CA ASP A 106 -8.26 26.71 -1.52
C ASP A 106 -8.91 25.39 -1.07
N SER A 107 -8.36 24.28 -1.60
CA SER A 107 -8.92 22.94 -1.44
C SER A 107 -7.94 22.00 -0.73
N SER A 108 -8.41 20.81 -0.39
CA SER A 108 -7.66 19.86 0.42
C SER A 108 -6.91 18.82 -0.44
N LEU A 109 -5.85 18.27 0.14
CA LEU A 109 -5.13 17.13 -0.43
C LEU A 109 -5.45 15.86 0.36
N HIS A 110 -5.92 14.83 -0.34
CA HIS A 110 -6.21 13.52 0.24
C HIS A 110 -5.10 12.53 -0.10
N LEU A 111 -4.50 11.91 0.92
CA LEU A 111 -3.48 10.90 0.76
C LEU A 111 -4.03 9.54 1.19
N LEU A 112 -4.02 8.58 0.28
CA LEU A 112 -4.46 7.21 0.52
C LEU A 112 -3.25 6.30 0.59
N GLN A 113 -3.13 5.50 1.66
CA GLN A 113 -1.98 4.62 1.83
C GLN A 113 -2.27 3.41 2.71
N LEU A 114 -1.69 2.26 2.36
CA LEU A 114 -1.47 1.20 3.33
C LEU A 114 -0.38 1.66 4.31
N PHE A 115 -0.78 1.93 5.56
CA PHE A 115 0.12 2.40 6.60
C PHE A 115 0.77 1.24 7.33
N TRP A 116 2.06 1.04 7.12
CA TRP A 116 2.83 -0.02 7.77
C TRP A 116 4.33 0.15 7.49
N PRO A 117 5.23 -0.38 8.35
CA PRO A 117 6.68 -0.32 8.15
C PRO A 117 7.20 -1.36 7.14
N GLY A 118 6.36 -2.22 6.62
CA GLY A 118 6.73 -3.22 5.61
C GLY A 118 6.85 -2.62 4.21
N TRP A 119 7.40 -3.41 3.27
CA TRP A 119 7.88 -2.87 1.98
C TRP A 119 7.18 -3.55 0.80
N VAL A 120 5.98 -4.11 1.02
CA VAL A 120 5.29 -4.87 -0.02
C VAL A 120 4.39 -4.00 -0.88
N HIS A 121 3.64 -3.07 -0.30
CA HIS A 121 2.68 -2.23 -1.00
C HIS A 121 2.94 -0.74 -0.86
N ALA A 122 3.41 -0.31 0.30
CA ALA A 122 3.70 1.07 0.66
C ALA A 122 4.73 1.09 1.80
N MET A 123 5.20 2.28 2.20
CA MET A 123 6.05 2.50 3.39
C MET A 123 5.55 3.69 4.18
N ASP A 124 5.47 3.55 5.50
CA ASP A 124 5.13 4.64 6.42
C ASP A 124 6.17 5.78 6.38
N SER A 125 7.46 5.44 6.24
CA SER A 125 8.53 6.44 6.10
C SER A 125 8.39 7.31 4.85
N HIS A 126 7.83 6.78 3.75
CA HIS A 126 7.52 7.58 2.57
C HIS A 126 6.44 8.61 2.88
N LEU A 127 5.37 8.22 3.60
CA LEU A 127 4.34 9.17 4.03
C LEU A 127 4.94 10.31 4.84
N GLU A 128 5.76 9.99 5.85
CA GLU A 128 6.39 11.01 6.69
C GLU A 128 7.27 11.98 5.88
N LYS A 129 8.05 11.47 4.92
CA LYS A 129 8.86 12.30 4.02
C LYS A 129 8.00 13.17 3.11
N ILE A 130 6.90 12.62 2.56
CA ILE A 130 5.97 13.34 1.69
C ILE A 130 5.26 14.46 2.47
N LEU A 131 4.82 14.20 3.72
CA LEU A 131 4.18 15.22 4.55
C LEU A 131 5.08 16.44 4.77
N LYS A 132 6.40 16.25 4.86
CA LYS A 132 7.38 17.35 4.97
C LYS A 132 7.53 18.19 3.70
N LEU A 133 7.13 17.64 2.55
CA LEU A 133 7.18 18.34 1.26
C LEU A 133 5.90 19.14 0.96
N ILE A 134 4.81 18.91 1.70
CA ILE A 134 3.52 19.57 1.48
C ILE A 134 3.55 20.93 2.20
N PRO A 135 3.19 22.02 1.50
CA PRO A 135 3.07 23.34 2.13
C PRO A 135 2.04 23.35 3.27
N SER A 136 2.34 24.09 4.34
CA SER A 136 1.50 24.13 5.55
C SER A 136 0.16 24.85 5.38
N ASP A 137 -0.03 25.58 4.28
CA ASP A 137 -1.27 26.23 3.89
C ASP A 137 -2.28 25.28 3.25
N ILE A 138 -1.87 24.05 2.89
CA ILE A 138 -2.75 23.03 2.34
C ILE A 138 -3.24 22.11 3.46
N LYS A 139 -4.56 21.97 3.62
CA LYS A 139 -5.15 20.99 4.51
C LYS A 139 -4.99 19.58 3.93
N VAL A 140 -4.48 18.65 4.74
CA VAL A 140 -4.20 17.27 4.31
C VAL A 140 -5.05 16.29 5.09
N PHE A 141 -5.74 15.42 4.37
CA PHE A 141 -6.52 14.33 4.93
C PHE A 141 -5.88 12.98 4.61
N LEU A 142 -5.60 12.19 5.64
CA LEU A 142 -5.02 10.86 5.52
C LEU A 142 -6.11 9.79 5.58
N HIS A 143 -6.17 8.95 4.56
CA HIS A 143 -6.99 7.76 4.51
C HIS A 143 -6.08 6.54 4.62
N LEU A 144 -6.01 5.96 5.81
CA LEU A 144 -5.03 4.94 6.14
C LEU A 144 -5.65 3.54 6.06
N PHE A 145 -4.99 2.64 5.36
CA PHE A 145 -5.36 1.23 5.30
C PHE A 145 -4.42 0.40 6.16
N TRP A 146 -4.93 -0.68 6.73
CA TRP A 146 -4.19 -1.51 7.67
C TRP A 146 -3.87 -2.88 7.13
N ASP A 147 -2.66 -3.36 7.45
CA ASP A 147 -2.17 -4.60 6.90
C ASP A 147 -2.71 -5.84 7.64
N GLY A 148 -2.14 -6.23 8.74
CA GLY A 148 -2.51 -7.42 9.51
C GLY A 148 -2.36 -8.77 8.79
N ARG A 149 -1.74 -8.78 7.59
CA ARG A 149 -1.55 -9.98 6.78
C ARG A 149 -0.10 -10.27 6.48
N ASP A 150 0.66 -9.24 6.12
CA ASP A 150 2.10 -9.33 5.87
C ASP A 150 2.87 -9.01 7.17
N LEU A 151 2.17 -8.53 8.21
CA LEU A 151 2.61 -8.39 9.60
C LEU A 151 1.72 -9.19 10.57
N ALA A 152 2.12 -9.23 11.84
CA ALA A 152 1.32 -9.83 12.89
C ALA A 152 -0.07 -9.14 12.98
N PRO A 153 -1.16 -9.92 13.17
CA PRO A 153 -2.53 -9.42 13.05
C PRO A 153 -2.94 -8.30 14.03
N ASN A 154 -2.14 -8.05 15.06
CA ASN A 154 -2.40 -7.05 16.11
C ASN A 154 -1.19 -6.14 16.37
N SER A 155 -0.38 -5.89 15.33
CA SER A 155 0.86 -5.13 15.44
C SER A 155 0.69 -3.62 15.35
N LEU A 156 -0.49 -3.17 15.01
CA LEU A 156 -0.73 -1.82 14.51
C LEU A 156 -0.93 -0.77 15.59
N LEU A 157 -1.56 -1.12 16.69
CA LEU A 157 -1.87 -0.15 17.76
C LEU A 157 -0.64 0.66 18.22
N PRO A 158 0.51 0.05 18.55
CA PRO A 158 1.70 0.82 18.93
C PRO A 158 2.25 1.70 17.81
N LEU A 159 2.13 1.29 16.56
CA LEU A 159 2.54 2.09 15.40
C LEU A 159 1.65 3.33 15.25
N MET A 160 0.33 3.16 15.39
CA MET A 160 -0.60 4.29 15.35
C MET A 160 -0.36 5.27 16.47
N GLN A 161 -0.21 4.82 17.69
CA GLN A 161 0.10 5.68 18.84
C GLN A 161 1.39 6.50 18.65
N SER A 162 2.39 5.90 17.99
CA SER A 162 3.62 6.61 17.64
C SER A 162 3.38 7.63 16.53
N PHE A 163 2.60 7.28 15.53
CA PHE A 163 2.28 8.15 14.40
C PHE A 163 1.41 9.34 14.81
N GLU A 164 0.39 9.13 15.65
CA GLU A 164 -0.42 10.21 16.20
C GLU A 164 0.43 11.27 16.92
N LYS A 165 1.45 10.85 17.67
CA LYS A 165 2.41 11.78 18.31
C LYS A 165 3.21 12.56 17.28
N LYS A 166 3.67 11.93 16.20
CA LYS A 166 4.40 12.60 15.11
C LYS A 166 3.53 13.59 14.35
N LEU A 167 2.22 13.31 14.21
CA LEU A 167 1.30 14.22 13.54
C LEU A 167 1.16 15.58 14.23
N HIS A 168 1.53 15.70 15.50
CA HIS A 168 1.61 17.02 16.16
C HIS A 168 2.62 17.98 15.50
N GLU A 169 3.58 17.45 14.74
CA GLU A 169 4.52 18.27 13.95
C GLU A 169 3.86 18.86 12.68
N PHE A 170 2.68 18.35 12.29
CA PHE A 170 1.96 18.69 11.05
C PHE A 170 0.53 19.19 11.37
N PRO A 171 0.36 20.46 11.81
CA PRO A 171 -0.94 20.97 12.26
C PRO A 171 -2.01 21.03 11.16
N ASN A 172 -1.59 21.01 9.90
CA ASN A 172 -2.47 20.99 8.73
C ASN A 172 -2.86 19.57 8.28
N VAL A 173 -2.41 18.51 9.00
CA VAL A 173 -2.64 17.11 8.65
C VAL A 173 -3.60 16.46 9.65
N GLN A 174 -4.60 15.75 9.15
CA GLN A 174 -5.57 15.00 9.95
C GLN A 174 -5.75 13.59 9.39
N ILE A 175 -5.86 12.57 10.27
CA ILE A 175 -6.35 11.27 9.86
C ILE A 175 -7.86 11.39 9.67
N ALA A 176 -8.30 11.20 8.42
CA ALA A 176 -9.69 11.35 8.01
C ALA A 176 -10.47 10.04 8.13
N SER A 177 -9.88 8.93 7.68
CA SER A 177 -10.52 7.62 7.74
C SER A 177 -9.51 6.49 7.92
N LEU A 178 -10.04 5.36 8.35
CA LEU A 178 -9.31 4.15 8.66
C LEU A 178 -10.08 2.93 8.18
N ALA A 179 -9.38 1.96 7.57
CA ALA A 179 -10.00 0.72 7.13
C ALA A 179 -8.97 -0.42 7.10
N GLY A 180 -9.36 -1.63 7.48
CA GLY A 180 -8.55 -2.82 7.23
C GLY A 180 -8.38 -3.08 5.73
N ARG A 181 -7.23 -3.64 5.33
CA ARG A 181 -6.95 -3.94 3.92
C ARG A 181 -7.94 -4.93 3.31
N TYR A 182 -8.62 -5.71 4.11
CA TYR A 182 -9.69 -6.60 3.68
C TYR A 182 -10.79 -5.84 2.93
N PHE A 183 -11.08 -4.62 3.35
CA PHE A 183 -12.05 -3.73 2.72
C PHE A 183 -11.40 -2.87 1.63
N ALA A 184 -10.41 -2.06 2.01
CA ALA A 184 -9.87 -1.02 1.13
C ALA A 184 -8.97 -1.55 0.00
N MET A 185 -8.44 -2.77 0.12
CA MET A 185 -7.44 -3.33 -0.79
C MET A 185 -7.83 -4.71 -1.32
N ASP A 186 -9.12 -4.95 -1.56
CA ASP A 186 -9.58 -6.17 -2.22
C ASP A 186 -9.03 -6.26 -3.65
N ARG A 187 -8.65 -7.47 -4.08
CA ARG A 187 -8.21 -7.76 -5.45
C ARG A 187 -9.01 -8.87 -6.13
N ASP A 188 -9.96 -9.44 -5.39
CA ASP A 188 -10.72 -10.62 -5.81
C ASP A 188 -12.11 -10.25 -6.35
N ASN A 189 -12.33 -8.94 -6.63
CA ASN A 189 -13.56 -8.35 -7.14
C ASN A 189 -14.76 -8.45 -6.18
N ASN A 190 -14.49 -8.44 -4.86
CA ASN A 190 -15.51 -8.31 -3.82
C ASN A 190 -15.85 -6.83 -3.60
N ARG A 191 -16.61 -6.26 -4.51
CA ARG A 191 -16.89 -4.82 -4.53
C ARG A 191 -17.59 -4.30 -3.30
N GLU A 192 -18.40 -5.11 -2.65
CA GLU A 192 -19.08 -4.76 -1.39
C GLU A 192 -18.05 -4.38 -0.29
N ARG A 193 -16.86 -4.97 -0.32
CA ARG A 193 -15.77 -4.61 0.59
C ARG A 193 -15.21 -3.24 0.26
N ILE A 194 -14.84 -3.03 -1.02
CA ILE A 194 -14.33 -1.74 -1.49
C ILE A 194 -15.36 -0.64 -1.27
N GLN A 195 -16.66 -0.93 -1.49
CA GLN A 195 -17.71 0.06 -1.30
C GLN A 195 -17.75 0.61 0.12
N LYS A 196 -17.61 -0.23 1.15
CA LYS A 196 -17.57 0.23 2.53
C LYS A 196 -16.44 1.23 2.79
N ALA A 197 -15.22 0.92 2.34
CA ALA A 197 -14.08 1.83 2.51
C ALA A 197 -14.22 3.09 1.64
N TYR A 198 -14.75 2.95 0.43
CA TYR A 198 -15.06 4.07 -0.46
C TYR A 198 -16.07 5.03 0.16
N ASP A 199 -17.14 4.51 0.76
CA ASP A 199 -18.20 5.33 1.37
C ASP A 199 -17.64 6.18 2.53
N GLU A 200 -16.68 5.65 3.28
CA GLU A 200 -16.00 6.41 4.33
C GLU A 200 -15.05 7.46 3.76
N ILE A 201 -14.32 7.14 2.71
CA ILE A 201 -13.41 8.09 2.06
C ILE A 201 -14.18 9.25 1.42
N ILE A 202 -15.26 8.94 0.69
CA ILE A 202 -15.97 9.95 -0.10
C ILE A 202 -17.01 10.71 0.72
N PHE A 203 -17.76 10.01 1.60
CA PHE A 203 -18.96 10.58 2.23
C PHE A 203 -18.88 10.67 3.75
N SER A 204 -17.83 10.10 4.36
CA SER A 204 -17.71 10.04 5.82
C SER A 204 -19.01 9.51 6.47
N GLN A 205 -19.50 8.36 5.98
CA GLN A 205 -20.83 7.86 6.28
C GLN A 205 -21.01 7.52 7.76
N PHE A 206 -19.98 7.00 8.40
CA PHE A 206 -19.95 6.69 9.82
C PHE A 206 -18.78 7.40 10.49
N GLN A 207 -19.06 8.23 11.48
CA GLN A 207 -18.03 8.97 12.19
C GLN A 207 -17.89 8.51 13.65
N THR A 208 -16.67 8.55 14.15
CA THR A 208 -16.38 8.36 15.57
C THR A 208 -15.65 9.57 16.15
N SER A 209 -15.89 9.84 17.42
CA SER A 209 -15.13 10.80 18.21
C SER A 209 -13.89 10.21 18.88
N ASP A 210 -13.70 8.89 18.74
CA ASP A 210 -12.50 8.22 19.21
C ASP A 210 -11.28 8.69 18.41
N THR A 211 -10.11 8.68 19.02
CA THR A 211 -8.87 8.77 18.25
C THR A 211 -8.64 7.48 17.45
N PRO A 212 -7.83 7.49 16.37
CA PRO A 212 -7.50 6.29 15.62
C PRO A 212 -6.98 5.15 16.50
N SER A 213 -6.09 5.42 17.45
CA SER A 213 -5.57 4.40 18.37
C SER A 213 -6.64 3.86 19.34
N GLU A 214 -7.56 4.69 19.82
CA GLU A 214 -8.69 4.23 20.65
C GLU A 214 -9.65 3.33 19.86
N TYR A 215 -9.96 3.69 18.62
CA TYR A 215 -10.81 2.87 17.74
C TYR A 215 -10.18 1.49 17.46
N ILE A 216 -8.86 1.45 17.22
CA ILE A 216 -8.12 0.20 17.05
C ILE A 216 -8.19 -0.65 18.33
N ALA A 217 -7.93 -0.05 19.50
CA ALA A 217 -7.98 -0.75 20.77
C ALA A 217 -9.35 -1.38 21.02
N LYS A 218 -10.44 -0.62 20.81
CA LYS A 218 -11.82 -1.11 20.90
C LYS A 218 -12.15 -2.21 19.90
N SER A 219 -11.51 -2.19 18.72
CA SER A 219 -11.66 -3.25 17.72
C SER A 219 -11.01 -4.55 18.20
N TYR A 220 -9.81 -4.46 18.80
CA TYR A 220 -9.12 -5.62 19.37
C TYR A 220 -9.89 -6.25 20.54
N GLU A 221 -10.53 -5.44 21.39
CA GLU A 221 -11.42 -5.95 22.46
C GLU A 221 -12.57 -6.81 21.91
N LYS A 222 -13.00 -6.53 20.68
CA LYS A 222 -14.03 -7.30 19.95
C LYS A 222 -13.45 -8.42 19.09
N TRP A 223 -12.16 -8.75 19.22
CA TRP A 223 -11.43 -9.72 18.40
C TRP A 223 -11.40 -9.38 16.90
N ILE A 224 -11.58 -8.10 16.55
CA ILE A 224 -11.42 -7.59 15.19
C ILE A 224 -9.97 -7.13 15.04
N MET A 225 -9.18 -7.92 14.32
CA MET A 225 -7.75 -7.67 14.11
C MET A 225 -7.51 -6.73 12.93
N ASP A 226 -6.28 -6.28 12.76
CA ASP A 226 -5.81 -5.26 11.82
C ASP A 226 -6.42 -5.38 10.41
N GLU A 227 -6.32 -6.56 9.80
CA GLU A 227 -6.81 -6.79 8.43
C GLU A 227 -8.31 -6.51 8.29
N PHE A 228 -9.10 -6.76 9.35
CA PHE A 228 -10.56 -6.76 9.36
C PHE A 228 -11.19 -5.57 10.07
N ILE A 229 -10.40 -4.55 10.45
CA ILE A 229 -10.93 -3.33 11.05
C ILE A 229 -11.95 -2.70 10.10
N GLU A 230 -13.17 -2.52 10.57
CA GLU A 230 -14.25 -1.93 9.78
C GLU A 230 -13.90 -0.49 9.39
N PRO A 231 -14.24 -0.08 8.16
CA PRO A 231 -14.03 1.30 7.71
C PRO A 231 -14.77 2.29 8.61
N ILE A 232 -14.08 3.38 8.94
CA ILE A 232 -14.60 4.45 9.81
C ILE A 232 -13.95 5.79 9.45
N SER A 233 -14.67 6.87 9.65
CA SER A 233 -14.17 8.25 9.55
C SER A 233 -14.07 8.89 10.92
N PHE A 234 -13.21 9.89 11.05
CA PHE A 234 -12.98 10.61 12.30
C PHE A 234 -13.59 12.01 12.25
N VAL A 235 -14.10 12.48 13.39
CA VAL A 235 -14.68 13.83 13.53
C VAL A 235 -13.69 14.90 13.03
N GLY A 236 -14.21 15.86 12.27
CA GLY A 236 -13.42 16.91 11.61
C GLY A 236 -13.10 16.62 10.14
N TYR A 237 -13.48 15.44 9.66
CA TYR A 237 -13.53 15.11 8.24
C TYR A 237 -14.98 14.86 7.83
N ASP A 238 -15.48 15.58 6.83
CA ASP A 238 -16.87 15.44 6.38
C ASP A 238 -16.98 14.63 5.09
N GLN A 239 -16.23 15.02 4.06
CA GLN A 239 -16.27 14.36 2.74
C GLN A 239 -15.16 14.89 1.82
N ILE A 240 -14.98 14.26 0.68
CA ILE A 240 -14.18 14.82 -0.43
C ILE A 240 -15.02 15.88 -1.15
N CYS A 241 -14.40 17.03 -1.39
CA CYS A 241 -15.00 18.16 -2.12
C CYS A 241 -14.53 18.20 -3.57
N SER A 242 -15.26 18.97 -4.42
CA SER A 242 -15.10 18.98 -5.88
C SER A 242 -13.70 19.38 -6.38
N TRP A 243 -12.97 20.19 -5.64
CA TRP A 243 -11.66 20.70 -6.04
C TRP A 243 -10.50 20.03 -5.28
N ASP A 244 -10.79 19.03 -4.46
CA ASP A 244 -9.76 18.33 -3.73
C ASP A 244 -8.91 17.46 -4.65
N SER A 245 -7.64 17.33 -4.31
CA SER A 245 -6.71 16.43 -5.00
C SER A 245 -6.54 15.12 -4.23
N ILE A 246 -6.44 14.01 -4.95
CA ILE A 246 -6.22 12.69 -4.33
C ILE A 246 -4.91 12.09 -4.84
N ILE A 247 -4.05 11.66 -3.92
CA ILE A 247 -2.83 10.91 -4.24
C ILE A 247 -2.89 9.56 -3.54
N PHE A 248 -2.74 8.48 -4.32
CA PHE A 248 -2.64 7.12 -3.81
C PHE A 248 -1.16 6.73 -3.72
N LEU A 249 -0.64 6.56 -2.51
CA LEU A 249 0.80 6.39 -2.25
C LEU A 249 1.30 4.94 -2.33
N ASN A 250 0.41 3.97 -2.54
CA ASN A 250 0.85 2.59 -2.73
C ASN A 250 1.61 2.44 -4.06
N PHE A 251 2.86 2.05 -4.00
CA PHE A 251 3.68 1.84 -5.20
C PHE A 251 3.37 0.52 -5.92
N ARG A 252 2.74 -0.45 -5.24
CA ARG A 252 2.29 -1.70 -5.85
C ARG A 252 0.81 -1.61 -6.22
N SER A 253 0.52 -1.80 -7.52
CA SER A 253 -0.79 -1.51 -8.12
C SER A 253 -1.85 -2.60 -7.94
N ASP A 254 -1.48 -3.86 -7.67
CA ASP A 254 -2.40 -5.00 -7.72
C ASP A 254 -3.63 -4.86 -6.81
N ARG A 255 -3.45 -4.27 -5.63
CA ARG A 255 -4.52 -4.04 -4.65
C ARG A 255 -5.06 -2.60 -4.61
N ALA A 256 -4.41 -1.67 -5.30
CA ALA A 256 -4.89 -0.29 -5.41
C ALA A 256 -5.94 -0.11 -6.52
N ARG A 257 -5.96 -1.00 -7.52
CA ARG A 257 -6.76 -0.85 -8.75
C ARG A 257 -8.25 -0.65 -8.51
N GLN A 258 -8.87 -1.44 -7.65
CA GLN A 258 -10.33 -1.39 -7.45
C GLN A 258 -10.76 -0.08 -6.78
N MET A 259 -10.03 0.34 -5.73
CA MET A 259 -10.29 1.61 -5.08
C MET A 259 -10.04 2.79 -6.04
N THR A 260 -8.92 2.78 -6.78
CA THR A 260 -8.65 3.80 -7.80
C THR A 260 -9.75 3.86 -8.86
N GLN A 261 -10.22 2.70 -9.35
CA GLN A 261 -11.34 2.66 -10.31
C GLN A 261 -12.62 3.24 -9.72
N ALA A 262 -12.95 2.91 -8.46
CA ALA A 262 -14.13 3.46 -7.79
C ALA A 262 -14.05 4.99 -7.67
N LEU A 263 -12.89 5.51 -7.25
CA LEU A 263 -12.66 6.96 -7.16
C LEU A 263 -12.74 7.63 -8.53
N MET A 264 -12.09 7.09 -9.56
CA MET A 264 -12.09 7.67 -10.89
C MET A 264 -13.49 7.68 -11.54
N VAL A 265 -14.30 6.63 -11.35
CA VAL A 265 -15.67 6.61 -11.89
C VAL A 265 -16.56 7.65 -11.22
N SER A 266 -16.34 7.95 -9.94
CA SER A 266 -17.09 8.98 -9.25
C SER A 266 -16.70 10.40 -9.67
N MET A 267 -15.41 10.62 -9.96
CA MET A 267 -14.87 11.91 -10.41
C MET A 267 -15.08 12.13 -11.93
N HIS A 268 -15.07 11.06 -12.71
CA HIS A 268 -15.16 11.07 -14.17
C HIS A 268 -16.18 10.04 -14.66
N PRO A 269 -17.49 10.33 -14.55
CA PRO A 269 -18.56 9.39 -14.93
C PRO A 269 -18.54 8.98 -16.41
N GLU A 270 -17.89 9.78 -17.26
CA GLU A 270 -17.69 9.50 -18.68
C GLU A 270 -16.68 8.37 -18.94
N LEU A 271 -15.82 8.04 -17.97
CA LEU A 271 -14.85 6.95 -18.09
C LEU A 271 -15.55 5.60 -17.95
N LYS A 272 -15.63 4.87 -19.06
CA LYS A 272 -16.15 3.50 -19.07
C LYS A 272 -15.00 2.53 -18.79
N PHE A 273 -14.97 1.95 -17.60
CA PHE A 273 -14.07 0.83 -17.33
C PHE A 273 -14.74 -0.49 -17.71
N GLU A 274 -14.05 -1.31 -18.52
CA GLU A 274 -14.47 -2.67 -18.76
C GLU A 274 -14.22 -3.51 -17.49
N TYR A 275 -15.30 -3.92 -16.87
CA TYR A 275 -15.25 -4.76 -15.67
C TYR A 275 -15.37 -6.24 -16.04
N PRO A 276 -14.65 -7.14 -15.38
CA PRO A 276 -14.88 -8.58 -15.54
C PRO A 276 -16.38 -8.93 -15.30
N LYS A 277 -16.95 -9.81 -16.11
CA LYS A 277 -18.40 -10.15 -16.17
C LYS A 277 -19.05 -10.58 -14.83
N ARG A 278 -18.28 -10.80 -13.76
CA ARG A 278 -18.80 -11.22 -12.44
C ARG A 278 -19.02 -10.07 -11.46
N SER A 279 -18.81 -8.86 -11.85
CA SER A 279 -18.81 -7.73 -10.93
C SER A 279 -20.11 -6.93 -10.97
N ARG A 280 -20.78 -6.81 -9.82
CA ARG A 280 -21.87 -5.84 -9.62
C ARG A 280 -21.29 -4.42 -9.75
N HIS A 281 -22.06 -3.48 -10.26
CA HIS A 281 -21.60 -2.09 -10.42
C HIS A 281 -21.38 -1.44 -9.06
N PHE A 282 -20.35 -0.61 -8.92
CA PHE A 282 -20.23 0.28 -7.76
C PHE A 282 -21.42 1.25 -7.77
N ILE A 283 -22.01 1.46 -6.60
CA ILE A 283 -22.96 2.55 -6.41
C ILE A 283 -22.12 3.81 -6.16
N THR A 284 -21.72 4.47 -7.24
CA THR A 284 -21.05 5.76 -7.16
C THR A 284 -22.12 6.85 -7.17
N LYS A 285 -22.20 7.67 -6.13
CA LYS A 285 -22.88 8.95 -6.19
C LYS A 285 -22.02 9.89 -7.03
N GLN A 286 -22.58 10.49 -8.06
CA GLN A 286 -21.93 11.62 -8.72
C GLN A 286 -21.61 12.67 -7.65
N ILE A 287 -20.35 13.06 -7.55
CA ILE A 287 -19.97 14.30 -6.88
C ILE A 287 -20.47 15.40 -7.82
N THR A 288 -21.77 15.72 -7.69
CA THR A 288 -22.42 16.79 -8.45
C THR A 288 -21.89 18.10 -7.92
N ASN A 289 -21.03 18.69 -8.63
CA ASN A 289 -20.61 20.10 -8.80
C ASN A 289 -19.13 20.19 -9.21
N MET A 290 -18.77 19.49 -10.27
CA MET A 290 -17.52 19.82 -10.97
C MET A 290 -17.86 20.73 -12.13
N TYR A 291 -17.61 22.03 -12.00
CA TYR A 291 -17.44 23.01 -13.05
C TYR A 291 -16.05 23.59 -13.00
#